data_eeb0c891fd3466ed80d173054dd687ec
#
_entry.id   eeb0c891fd3466ed80d173054dd687ec
#
_cell.length_a   1.000
_cell.length_b   1.000
_cell.length_c   1.000
_cell.angle_alpha   90.00
_cell.angle_beta   90.00
_cell.angle_gamma   90.00
#
_symmetry.space_group_name_H-M   'P 1'
#
loop_
_entity.id
_entity.type
_entity.pdbx_description
1 polymer ?
#
loop_
_entity_poly.entity_id
_entity_poly.type
_entity_poly.pdbx_seq_one_letter_code
_entity_poly.pdbx_strand_id
1 'polypeptide(L)' 'MDDRIKIFLNEQSYLINNTVSIEKLLKYFNYDIYLIVLEYNGIIYSRKDWPTIEIKENDKFEIVTIVGGG' A
#
# COMPACT_ATOMS: atom_id res chain seq x y z
N MET A 1 19.45 -15.48 -1.36
CA MET A 1 18.56 -15.00 -2.42
C MET A 1 17.81 -13.79 -1.96
N ASP A 2 17.59 -12.85 -2.85
CA ASP A 2 16.92 -11.61 -2.51
C ASP A 2 15.40 -11.80 -2.66
N ASP A 3 14.69 -11.75 -1.53
CA ASP A 3 13.25 -11.90 -1.53
C ASP A 3 12.52 -10.56 -1.63
N ARG A 4 13.25 -9.51 -1.95
CA ARG A 4 12.65 -8.19 -2.07
C ARG A 4 12.05 -8.01 -3.45
N ILE A 5 10.97 -7.24 -3.47
CA ILE A 5 10.29 -6.88 -4.71
C ILE A 5 10.21 -5.37 -4.81
N LYS A 6 10.09 -4.88 -6.03
CA LYS A 6 9.92 -3.46 -6.26
C LYS A 6 8.44 -3.15 -6.38
N ILE A 7 8.00 -2.12 -5.66
CA ILE A 7 6.65 -1.60 -5.79
C ILE A 7 6.72 -0.09 -6.02
N PHE A 8 5.60 0.46 -6.41
CA PHE A 8 5.47 1.92 -6.55
C PHE A 8 4.44 2.41 -5.55
N LEU A 9 4.83 3.42 -4.78
CA LEU A 9 3.96 4.04 -3.79
C LEU A 9 3.90 5.53 -4.13
N ASN A 10 2.74 5.99 -4.57
CA ASN A 10 2.56 7.36 -5.04
C ASN A 10 3.65 7.73 -6.04
N GLU A 11 3.86 6.85 -7.02
CA GLU A 11 4.79 7.04 -8.14
C GLU A 11 6.26 6.96 -7.78
N GLN A 12 6.60 6.63 -6.53
CA GLN A 12 7.98 6.39 -6.14
C GLN A 12 8.22 4.91 -5.95
N SER A 13 9.36 4.43 -6.40
CA SER A 13 9.68 3.01 -6.28
C SER A 13 10.40 2.72 -4.98
N TYR A 14 10.09 1.56 -4.42
CA TYR A 14 10.71 1.07 -3.18
C TYR A 14 10.92 -0.43 -3.29
N LEU A 15 11.98 -0.89 -2.65
CA LEU A 15 12.19 -2.33 -2.47
C LEU A 15 11.61 -2.72 -1.12
N ILE A 16 10.78 -3.74 -1.12
CA ILE A 16 10.17 -4.23 0.11
C ILE A 16 10.30 -5.74 0.19
N ASN A 17 10.13 -6.27 1.39
CA ASN A 17 10.10 -7.71 1.57
C ASN A 17 8.78 -8.23 1.00
N ASN A 18 8.83 -9.29 0.20
CA ASN A 18 7.64 -9.79 -0.48
C ASN A 18 6.61 -10.43 0.45
N THR A 19 6.94 -10.57 1.73
CA THR A 19 5.99 -11.13 2.71
C THR A 19 5.26 -10.08 3.52
N VAL A 20 5.53 -8.80 3.29
CA VAL A 20 4.89 -7.74 4.06
C VAL A 20 3.43 -7.61 3.64
N SER A 21 2.56 -7.35 4.63
CA SER A 21 1.15 -7.10 4.34
C SER A 21 0.93 -5.63 4.00
N ILE A 22 -0.21 -5.34 3.38
CA ILE A 22 -0.57 -3.96 3.06
C ILE A 22 -0.58 -3.10 4.32
N GLU A 23 -1.19 -3.59 5.38
CA GLU A 23 -1.29 -2.81 6.61
C GLU A 23 0.09 -2.49 7.19
N LYS A 24 0.98 -3.47 7.22
CA LYS A 24 2.33 -3.25 7.72
C LYS A 24 3.10 -2.29 6.83
N LEU A 25 2.92 -2.40 5.52
CA LEU A 25 3.57 -1.51 4.58
C LEU A 25 3.17 -0.07 4.82
N LEU A 26 1.87 0.17 4.97
CA LEU A 26 1.36 1.51 5.18
C LEU A 26 1.81 2.09 6.51
N LYS A 27 1.84 1.26 7.54
CA LYS A 27 2.32 1.71 8.85
C LYS A 27 3.81 2.03 8.82
N TYR A 28 4.58 1.27 8.05
CA TYR A 28 6.00 1.54 7.90
C TYR A 28 6.25 2.93 7.32
N PHE A 29 5.40 3.37 6.40
CA PHE A 29 5.51 4.69 5.81
C PHE A 29 4.75 5.75 6.62
N ASN A 30 4.33 5.42 7.83
CA ASN A 30 3.69 6.36 8.76
C ASN A 30 2.33 6.87 8.31
N TYR A 31 1.62 6.09 7.51
CA TYR A 31 0.24 6.42 7.17
C TYR A 31 -0.69 6.01 8.30
N ASP A 32 -1.67 6.86 8.56
CA ASP A 32 -2.77 6.50 9.46
C ASP A 32 -3.80 5.75 8.63
N ILE A 33 -3.88 4.44 8.83
CA ILE A 33 -4.71 3.59 7.98
C ILE A 33 -6.20 3.91 8.06
N TYR A 34 -6.61 4.66 9.08
CA TYR A 34 -8.01 5.07 9.22
C TYR A 34 -8.31 6.35 8.45
N LEU A 35 -7.29 7.04 7.95
CA LEU A 35 -7.45 8.33 7.30
C LEU A 35 -6.97 8.32 5.85
N ILE A 36 -6.90 7.16 5.24
CA ILE A 36 -6.42 7.07 3.86
C ILE A 36 -7.37 6.27 3.00
N VAL A 37 -7.27 6.52 1.69
CA VAL A 37 -7.89 5.70 0.66
C VAL A 37 -6.76 5.03 -0.10
N LEU A 38 -6.88 3.73 -0.30
CA LEU A 38 -5.87 2.97 -1.02
C LEU A 38 -6.39 2.58 -2.40
N GLU A 39 -5.61 2.93 -3.43
CA GLU A 39 -5.85 2.45 -4.77
C GLU A 39 -4.72 1.49 -5.13
N TYR A 40 -5.10 0.28 -5.48
CA TYR A 40 -4.15 -0.78 -5.81
C TYR A 40 -4.33 -1.16 -7.27
N ASN A 41 -3.29 -0.90 -8.07
CA ASN A 41 -3.31 -1.13 -9.52
C ASN A 41 -4.57 -0.57 -10.18
N GLY A 42 -4.95 0.64 -9.77
CA GLY A 42 -6.08 1.35 -10.36
C GLY A 42 -7.43 1.06 -9.74
N ILE A 43 -7.50 0.21 -8.73
CA ILE A 43 -8.76 -0.16 -8.10
C ILE A 43 -8.74 0.25 -6.63
N ILE A 44 -9.80 0.92 -6.20
CA ILE A 44 -9.91 1.33 -4.80
C ILE A 44 -10.36 0.15 -3.95
N TYR A 45 -9.60 -0.12 -2.89
CA TYR A 45 -9.92 -1.20 -1.95
C TYR A 45 -10.25 -0.61 -0.59
N SER A 46 -11.36 -1.03 0.00
CA SER A 46 -11.66 -0.67 1.37
C SER A 46 -10.75 -1.44 2.32
N ARG A 47 -10.53 -0.89 3.50
CA ARG A 47 -9.59 -1.48 4.44
C ARG A 47 -9.90 -2.95 4.75
N LYS A 48 -11.17 -3.31 4.82
CA LYS A 48 -11.56 -4.69 5.11
C LYS A 48 -11.08 -5.67 4.05
N ASP A 49 -10.84 -5.18 2.83
CA ASP A 49 -10.43 -6.04 1.72
C ASP A 49 -8.92 -6.07 1.53
N TRP A 50 -8.18 -5.25 2.28
CA TRP A 50 -6.72 -5.23 2.15
C TRP A 50 -6.08 -6.60 2.38
N PRO A 51 -6.55 -7.43 3.32
CA PRO A 51 -5.94 -8.75 3.51
C PRO A 51 -6.03 -9.67 2.31
N THR A 52 -6.91 -9.38 1.37
CA THR A 52 -7.03 -10.18 0.15
C THR A 52 -5.97 -9.82 -0.90
N ILE A 53 -5.26 -8.71 -0.70
CA ILE A 53 -4.27 -8.26 -1.68
C ILE A 53 -2.95 -8.97 -1.42
N GLU A 54 -2.45 -9.61 -2.46
CA GLU A 54 -1.12 -10.21 -2.45
C GLU A 54 -0.18 -9.29 -3.22
N ILE A 55 0.78 -8.69 -2.52
CA ILE A 55 1.69 -7.73 -3.13
C ILE A 55 2.67 -8.45 -4.04
N LYS A 56 2.83 -7.95 -5.25
CA LYS A 56 3.70 -8.54 -6.25
C LYS A 56 4.64 -7.51 -6.85
N GLU A 57 5.66 -8.00 -7.55
CA GLU A 57 6.61 -7.15 -8.24
C GLU A 57 5.90 -6.17 -9.17
N ASN A 58 6.31 -4.90 -9.09
CA ASN A 58 5.79 -3.80 -9.91
C ASN A 58 4.36 -3.37 -9.59
N ASP A 59 3.81 -3.81 -8.47
CA ASP A 59 2.50 -3.34 -8.05
C ASP A 59 2.52 -1.86 -7.77
N LYS A 60 1.41 -1.20 -8.08
CA LYS A 60 1.27 0.25 -7.92
C LYS A 60 0.24 0.57 -6.86
N PHE A 61 0.66 1.36 -5.90
CA PHE A 61 -0.21 1.83 -4.82
C PHE A 61 -0.31 3.34 -4.86
N GLU A 62 -1.53 3.84 -4.87
CA GLU A 62 -1.79 5.27 -4.73
C GLU A 62 -2.51 5.47 -3.41
N ILE A 63 -1.98 6.36 -2.59
CA ILE A 63 -2.53 6.58 -1.27
C ILE A 63 -2.89 8.05 -1.15
N VAL A 64 -4.14 8.30 -0.81
CA VAL A 64 -4.65 9.65 -0.60
C VAL A 64 -5.09 9.79 0.85
N THR A 65 -4.54 10.75 1.53
CA THR A 65 -4.95 11.04 2.90
C THR A 65 -6.27 11.79 2.87
N ILE A 66 -7.23 11.29 3.63
CA ILE A 66 -8.50 11.97 3.76
C ILE A 66 -8.31 13.08 4.78
N VAL A 67 -8.42 14.30 4.32
CA VAL A 67 -8.37 15.44 5.24
C VAL A 67 -9.74 15.48 5.88
N GLY A 68 -9.79 15.07 7.12
CA GLY A 68 -11.03 14.94 7.81
C GLY A 68 -11.82 16.24 7.82
N GLY A 69 -12.93 16.18 7.16
CA GLY A 69 -13.84 17.32 7.16
C GLY A 69 -14.60 17.36 8.45
N GLY A 70 -14.12 17.72 9.37
CA GLY A 70 -14.92 17.84 10.47
C GLY A 70 -14.97 17.35 11.62
#